data_c5bdc7f2fc767789c2434eeb96c86487
#
_entry.id   c5bdc7f2fc767789c2434eeb96c86487
#
_cell.length_a   1.000
_cell.length_b   1.000
_cell.length_c   1.000
_cell.angle_alpha   90.00
_cell.angle_beta   90.00
_cell.angle_gamma   90.00
#
_symmetry.space_group_name_H-M   'P 1'
#
loop_
_entity.id
_entity.type
_entity.pdbx_description
1 polymer ?
#
loop_
_entity_poly.entity_id
_entity_poly.type
_entity_poly.pdbx_seq_one_letter_code
_entity_poly.pdbx_strand_id
1 'polypeptide(L)'
;MAGRAGSDERYVLDLCDEVFGIPAVRQERFDWLRGDPSPTRPRGTTLPVDGYWPDLGVVVEFQEEQHSTPVPFFDRRQTVSGVGRGEQRRRYDARKRVLVPEHGLRLVVIEKSAFTVSSRRIVRDRTRDIAVVRGCLETD
;
A
#
# COMPACT_ATOMS: atom_id res chain seq x y z
N MET A 1 21.54 6.19 7.25
CA MET A 1 20.43 5.47 7.75
C MET A 1 19.44 5.08 6.65
N ALA A 2 19.24 3.83 6.54
CA ALA A 2 18.37 3.33 5.49
C ALA A 2 16.93 3.70 5.73
N GLY A 3 16.37 3.20 6.77
CA GLY A 3 15.04 3.51 7.18
C GLY A 3 14.07 3.81 6.08
N ARG A 4 13.04 4.53 6.44
CA ARG A 4 11.96 4.85 5.51
C ARG A 4 12.40 5.89 4.46
N ALA A 5 13.39 6.71 4.78
CA ALA A 5 13.82 7.75 3.85
C ALA A 5 14.38 7.17 2.55
N GLY A 6 14.97 5.97 2.62
CA GLY A 6 15.51 5.31 1.44
C GLY A 6 14.58 4.29 0.81
N SER A 7 13.35 4.12 1.32
CA SER A 7 12.47 3.07 0.83
C SER A 7 11.82 3.44 -0.50
N ASP A 8 11.47 2.42 -1.25
CA ASP A 8 10.73 2.61 -2.51
C ASP A 8 9.34 3.17 -2.23
N GLU A 9 8.70 2.73 -1.15
CA GLU A 9 7.40 3.26 -0.78
C GLU A 9 7.46 4.77 -0.61
N ARG A 10 8.43 5.25 0.17
CA ARG A 10 8.56 6.69 0.39
C ARG A 10 8.85 7.43 -0.90
N TYR A 11 9.73 6.89 -1.73
CA TYR A 11 10.05 7.48 -3.00
C TYR A 11 8.80 7.65 -3.88
N VAL A 12 8.01 6.58 -4.01
CA VAL A 12 6.81 6.61 -4.84
C VAL A 12 5.77 7.57 -4.27
N LEU A 13 5.58 7.56 -2.95
CA LEU A 13 4.61 8.48 -2.34
C LEU A 13 5.05 9.93 -2.43
N ASP A 14 6.36 10.19 -2.36
CA ASP A 14 6.86 11.55 -2.58
C ASP A 14 6.54 12.03 -4.00
N LEU A 15 6.62 11.14 -4.98
CA LEU A 15 6.22 11.49 -6.35
C LEU A 15 4.72 11.75 -6.45
N CYS A 16 3.92 10.98 -5.72
CA CYS A 16 2.48 11.23 -5.67
C CYS A 16 2.16 12.61 -5.08
N ASP A 17 2.85 12.96 -3.99
CA ASP A 17 2.70 14.30 -3.40
C ASP A 17 2.97 15.38 -4.42
N GLU A 18 4.00 15.18 -5.22
CA GLU A 18 4.39 16.14 -6.22
C GLU A 18 3.35 16.26 -7.33
N VAL A 19 2.82 15.14 -7.79
CA VAL A 19 1.78 15.14 -8.84
C VAL A 19 0.52 15.82 -8.32
N PHE A 20 0.12 15.54 -7.08
CA PHE A 20 -1.09 16.14 -6.50
C PHE A 20 -0.87 17.58 -6.04
N GLY A 21 0.37 17.97 -5.78
CA GLY A 21 0.68 19.32 -5.30
C GLY A 21 0.43 19.52 -3.82
N ILE A 22 0.10 18.49 -3.08
CA ILE A 22 -0.09 18.54 -1.63
C ILE A 22 0.43 17.24 -1.01
N PRO A 23 0.94 17.29 0.23
CA PRO A 23 1.48 16.10 0.86
C PRO A 23 0.39 15.20 1.42
N ALA A 24 0.64 13.89 1.35
CA ALA A 24 -0.25 12.90 1.94
C ALA A 24 -0.06 12.83 3.44
N VAL A 25 -1.12 12.40 4.13
CA VAL A 25 -0.99 11.84 5.46
C VAL A 25 -0.48 10.41 5.29
N ARG A 26 0.66 10.11 5.89
CA ARG A 26 1.30 8.80 5.76
C ARG A 26 0.81 7.86 6.84
N GLN A 27 0.59 6.59 6.48
CA GLN A 27 0.21 5.54 7.41
C GLN A 27 -1.07 5.90 8.19
N GLU A 28 -2.03 6.48 7.49
CA GLU A 28 -3.30 6.85 8.12
C GLU A 28 -4.10 5.60 8.46
N ARG A 29 -4.80 5.65 9.59
CA ARG A 29 -5.62 4.55 10.07
C ARG A 29 -7.07 5.01 10.19
N PHE A 30 -7.96 4.22 9.61
CA PHE A 30 -9.40 4.50 9.69
C PHE A 30 -10.04 3.48 10.62
N ASP A 31 -10.97 3.93 11.46
CA ASP A 31 -11.62 3.03 12.41
C ASP A 31 -12.38 1.89 11.72
N TRP A 32 -12.84 2.12 10.51
CA TRP A 32 -13.61 1.13 9.76
C TRP A 32 -12.73 0.16 8.96
N LEU A 33 -11.41 0.34 8.95
CA LEU A 33 -10.50 -0.53 8.18
C LEU A 33 -9.65 -1.32 9.16
N ARG A 34 -10.05 -2.59 9.40
CA ARG A 34 -9.43 -3.39 10.43
C ARG A 34 -9.06 -4.76 9.93
N GLY A 35 -8.00 -5.33 10.54
CA GLY A 35 -7.65 -6.72 10.33
C GLY A 35 -8.57 -7.65 11.10
N ASP A 36 -8.26 -8.93 11.04
CA ASP A 36 -9.09 -9.94 11.68
C ASP A 36 -9.01 -9.85 13.21
N PRO A 37 -10.11 -10.20 13.90
CA PRO A 37 -10.09 -10.21 15.37
C PRO A 37 -9.11 -11.21 15.93
N SER A 38 -8.65 -10.95 17.14
CA SER A 38 -7.82 -11.87 17.91
C SER A 38 -8.30 -11.86 19.35
N PRO A 39 -7.82 -12.81 20.18
CA PRO A 39 -8.22 -12.85 21.60
C PRO A 39 -7.95 -11.56 22.36
N THR A 40 -6.85 -10.87 22.02
CA THR A 40 -6.49 -9.61 22.66
C THR A 40 -7.06 -8.39 21.96
N ARG A 41 -7.58 -8.54 20.75
CA ARG A 41 -8.14 -7.46 19.93
C ARG A 41 -9.45 -7.93 19.28
N PRO A 42 -10.55 -7.97 20.04
CA PRO A 42 -11.81 -8.52 19.52
C PRO A 42 -12.34 -7.84 18.26
N ARG A 43 -12.01 -6.57 18.08
CA ARG A 43 -12.43 -5.82 16.90
C ARG A 43 -11.37 -5.80 15.81
N GLY A 44 -10.23 -6.45 16.03
CA GLY A 44 -9.08 -6.36 15.16
C GLY A 44 -8.33 -5.05 15.36
N THR A 45 -7.18 -4.94 14.68
CA THR A 45 -6.36 -3.73 14.72
C THR A 45 -6.59 -2.96 13.43
N THR A 46 -6.65 -1.62 13.53
CA THR A 46 -6.77 -0.81 12.32
C THR A 46 -5.59 -1.06 11.40
N LEU A 47 -5.86 -1.10 10.10
CA LEU A 47 -4.84 -1.33 9.08
C LEU A 47 -4.43 0.02 8.49
N PRO A 48 -3.14 0.36 8.49
CA PRO A 48 -2.72 1.64 7.94
C PRO A 48 -2.79 1.61 6.41
N VAL A 49 -3.08 2.77 5.82
CA VAL A 49 -2.93 2.97 4.39
C VAL A 49 -1.66 3.77 4.16
N ASP A 50 -1.00 3.54 3.03
CA ASP A 50 0.32 4.15 2.81
C ASP A 50 0.25 5.66 2.67
N GLY A 51 -0.67 6.16 1.87
CA GLY A 51 -0.86 7.59 1.69
C GLY A 51 -2.32 7.95 1.57
N TYR A 52 -2.70 9.05 2.20
CA TYR A 52 -4.08 9.52 2.18
C TYR A 52 -4.09 11.03 1.95
N TRP A 53 -4.85 11.46 0.96
CA TRP A 53 -5.03 12.88 0.63
C TRP A 53 -6.47 13.25 0.95
N PRO A 54 -6.73 13.77 2.17
CA PRO A 54 -8.12 14.04 2.59
C PRO A 54 -8.86 15.01 1.67
N ASP A 55 -8.18 16.05 1.22
CA ASP A 55 -8.82 17.07 0.39
C ASP A 55 -9.23 16.52 -0.99
N LEU A 56 -8.59 15.45 -1.42
CA LEU A 56 -8.88 14.84 -2.72
C LEU A 56 -9.71 13.56 -2.59
N GLY A 57 -9.86 13.04 -1.39
CA GLY A 57 -10.55 11.78 -1.17
C GLY A 57 -9.84 10.59 -1.79
N VAL A 58 -8.50 10.59 -1.78
CA VAL A 58 -7.70 9.57 -2.45
C VAL A 58 -6.80 8.85 -1.45
N VAL A 59 -6.75 7.53 -1.58
CA VAL A 59 -5.83 6.66 -0.86
C VAL A 59 -4.92 5.99 -1.88
N VAL A 60 -3.62 6.00 -1.64
CA VAL A 60 -2.65 5.27 -2.48
C VAL A 60 -1.99 4.20 -1.64
N GLU A 61 -1.91 3.00 -2.21
CA GLU A 61 -1.18 1.88 -1.63
C GLU A 61 -0.05 1.50 -2.57
N PHE A 62 1.15 1.33 -2.03
CA PHE A 62 2.28 0.87 -2.82
C PHE A 62 2.51 -0.61 -2.55
N GLN A 63 2.50 -1.43 -3.60
CA GLN A 63 2.72 -2.86 -3.47
C GLN A 63 4.13 -3.22 -3.88
N GLU A 64 4.91 -3.69 -2.92
CA GLU A 64 6.30 -4.06 -3.18
C GLU A 64 6.45 -5.42 -3.82
N GLU A 65 5.47 -6.31 -3.63
CA GLU A 65 5.56 -7.67 -4.13
C GLU A 65 4.26 -8.08 -4.81
N GLN A 66 4.36 -9.02 -5.75
CA GLN A 66 3.18 -9.62 -6.35
C GLN A 66 2.68 -10.70 -5.40
N HIS A 67 1.51 -10.48 -4.82
CA HIS A 67 0.95 -11.40 -3.84
C HIS A 67 0.40 -12.67 -4.47
N SER A 68 0.40 -12.76 -5.78
CA SER A 68 -0.05 -13.97 -6.49
C SER A 68 0.96 -15.10 -6.42
N THR A 69 2.22 -14.80 -6.07
CA THR A 69 3.26 -15.81 -5.99
C THR A 69 3.64 -16.00 -4.52
N PRO A 70 3.16 -17.07 -3.88
CA PRO A 70 3.47 -17.28 -2.47
C PRO A 70 4.96 -17.54 -2.27
N VAL A 71 5.46 -17.12 -1.12
CA VAL A 71 6.80 -17.43 -0.67
C VAL A 71 6.65 -18.55 0.36
N PRO A 72 6.85 -19.81 -0.02
CA PRO A 72 6.44 -20.94 0.81
C PRO A 72 6.97 -20.91 2.22
N PHE A 73 8.20 -20.48 2.40
CA PHE A 73 8.81 -20.44 3.72
C PHE A 73 8.10 -19.46 4.64
N PHE A 74 7.84 -18.24 4.14
CA PHE A 74 7.22 -17.21 4.97
C PHE A 74 5.73 -17.42 5.13
N ASP A 75 5.07 -17.97 4.11
CA ASP A 75 3.63 -18.17 4.14
C ASP A 75 3.19 -19.22 5.14
N ARG A 76 4.13 -20.03 5.64
CA ARG A 76 3.81 -21.04 6.65
C ARG A 76 3.65 -20.48 8.05
N ARG A 77 4.08 -19.24 8.29
CA ARG A 77 3.96 -18.65 9.61
C ARG A 77 2.52 -18.32 9.92
N GLN A 78 2.08 -18.71 11.09
CA GLN A 78 0.73 -18.41 11.54
C GLN A 78 0.60 -16.93 11.87
N THR A 79 -0.58 -16.38 11.64
CA THR A 79 -0.92 -14.99 11.93
C THR A 79 -2.15 -14.99 12.84
N VAL A 80 -2.62 -13.79 13.21
CA VAL A 80 -3.83 -13.67 14.05
C VAL A 80 -5.05 -14.28 13.38
N SER A 81 -5.06 -14.37 12.06
CA SER A 81 -6.16 -14.97 11.31
C SER A 81 -6.08 -16.49 11.25
N GLY A 82 -5.01 -17.09 11.77
CA GLY A 82 -4.80 -18.52 11.68
C GLY A 82 -4.37 -19.00 10.31
N VAL A 83 -3.93 -18.10 9.45
CA VAL A 83 -3.44 -18.42 8.10
C VAL A 83 -2.02 -17.90 7.94
N GLY A 84 -1.35 -18.31 6.89
CA GLY A 84 0.00 -17.86 6.62
C GLY A 84 0.05 -16.37 6.30
N ARG A 85 1.25 -15.79 6.39
CA ARG A 85 1.45 -14.36 6.17
C ARG A 85 1.02 -13.89 4.80
N GLY A 86 1.33 -14.66 3.77
CA GLY A 86 0.97 -14.28 2.41
C GLY A 86 -0.54 -14.25 2.24
N GLU A 87 -1.23 -15.22 2.82
CA GLU A 87 -2.68 -15.28 2.76
C GLU A 87 -3.31 -14.11 3.52
N GLN A 88 -2.79 -13.79 4.70
CA GLN A 88 -3.31 -12.66 5.47
C GLN A 88 -3.12 -11.35 4.70
N ARG A 89 -1.96 -11.17 4.07
CA ARG A 89 -1.69 -9.97 3.27
C ARG A 89 -2.69 -9.84 2.12
N ARG A 90 -2.95 -10.96 1.42
CA ARG A 90 -3.93 -10.94 0.34
C ARG A 90 -5.33 -10.60 0.83
N ARG A 91 -5.73 -11.13 1.99
CA ARG A 91 -7.02 -10.83 2.59
C ARG A 91 -7.15 -9.35 2.94
N TYR A 92 -6.10 -8.78 3.53
CA TYR A 92 -6.14 -7.39 3.94
C TYR A 92 -6.11 -6.45 2.75
N ASP A 93 -5.34 -6.78 1.71
CA ASP A 93 -5.35 -6.02 0.47
C ASP A 93 -6.73 -6.06 -0.18
N ALA A 94 -7.36 -7.23 -0.23
CA ALA A 94 -8.71 -7.37 -0.78
C ALA A 94 -9.71 -6.57 0.05
N ARG A 95 -9.56 -6.58 1.38
CA ARG A 95 -10.43 -5.83 2.26
C ARG A 95 -10.34 -4.34 1.99
N LYS A 96 -9.14 -3.82 1.80
CA LYS A 96 -8.94 -2.41 1.46
C LYS A 96 -9.61 -2.08 0.13
N ARG A 97 -9.51 -2.96 -0.85
CA ARG A 97 -10.11 -2.73 -2.18
C ARG A 97 -11.63 -2.65 -2.14
N VAL A 98 -12.24 -3.28 -1.14
CA VAL A 98 -13.68 -3.22 -0.95
C VAL A 98 -14.06 -2.02 -0.08
N LEU A 99 -13.44 -1.89 1.09
CA LEU A 99 -13.88 -0.92 2.09
C LEU A 99 -13.54 0.51 1.75
N VAL A 100 -12.37 0.75 1.15
CA VAL A 100 -11.97 2.12 0.83
C VAL A 100 -12.97 2.78 -0.12
N PRO A 101 -13.33 2.14 -1.26
CA PRO A 101 -14.36 2.73 -2.12
C PRO A 101 -15.73 2.80 -1.47
N GLU A 102 -16.08 1.85 -0.60
CA GLU A 102 -17.37 1.88 0.09
C GLU A 102 -17.50 3.10 0.99
N HIS A 103 -16.39 3.63 1.45
CA HIS A 103 -16.39 4.83 2.29
C HIS A 103 -16.17 6.11 1.49
N GLY A 104 -16.40 6.03 0.18
CA GLY A 104 -16.37 7.21 -0.66
C GLY A 104 -14.99 7.70 -1.05
N LEU A 105 -13.97 6.88 -0.86
CA LEU A 105 -12.59 7.23 -1.19
C LEU A 105 -12.15 6.49 -2.43
N ARG A 106 -11.32 7.13 -3.23
CA ARG A 106 -10.71 6.49 -4.40
C ARG A 106 -9.45 5.77 -3.96
N LEU A 107 -9.33 4.49 -4.31
CA LEU A 107 -8.13 3.72 -4.01
C LEU A 107 -7.30 3.56 -5.28
N VAL A 108 -6.03 3.94 -5.21
CA VAL A 108 -5.07 3.72 -6.27
C VAL A 108 -3.99 2.79 -5.73
N VAL A 109 -3.76 1.68 -6.41
CA VAL A 109 -2.71 0.73 -6.06
C VAL A 109 -1.60 0.87 -7.08
N ILE A 110 -0.40 1.20 -6.62
CA ILE A 110 0.77 1.35 -7.49
C ILE A 110 1.70 0.20 -7.18
N GLU A 111 1.98 -0.63 -8.19
CA GLU A 111 2.83 -1.79 -8.02
C GLU A 111 4.27 -1.43 -8.38
N LYS A 112 5.19 -2.00 -7.62
CA LYS A 112 6.62 -1.82 -7.88
C LYS A 112 6.99 -2.24 -9.29
N SER A 113 6.29 -3.24 -9.84
CA SER A 113 6.53 -3.72 -11.19
C SER A 113 6.24 -2.69 -12.28
N ALA A 114 5.55 -1.59 -11.94
CA ALA A 114 5.32 -0.50 -12.90
C ALA A 114 6.59 0.29 -13.18
N PHE A 115 7.62 0.12 -12.36
CA PHE A 115 8.90 0.85 -12.45
C PHE A 115 10.00 -0.08 -12.92
N THR A 116 11.15 0.49 -13.26
CA THR A 116 12.35 -0.30 -13.53
C THR A 116 12.95 -0.76 -12.20
N VAL A 117 13.10 -2.07 -12.03
CA VAL A 117 13.56 -2.65 -10.77
C VAL A 117 14.85 -3.44 -11.02
N SER A 118 15.81 -3.28 -10.12
CA SER A 118 17.04 -4.07 -10.11
C SER A 118 17.40 -4.36 -8.66
N SER A 119 17.76 -5.60 -8.37
CA SER A 119 18.07 -6.04 -7.01
C SER A 119 16.96 -5.68 -6.02
N ARG A 120 15.72 -5.89 -6.45
CA ARG A 120 14.51 -5.66 -5.64
C ARG A 120 14.26 -4.20 -5.29
N ARG A 121 14.94 -3.28 -5.95
CA ARG A 121 14.75 -1.84 -5.70
C ARG A 121 14.48 -1.13 -7.00
N ILE A 122 13.70 -0.06 -6.92
CA ILE A 122 13.43 0.78 -8.07
C ILE A 122 14.74 1.46 -8.46
N VAL A 123 15.08 1.34 -9.75
CA VAL A 123 16.17 2.12 -10.35
C VAL A 123 15.58 3.50 -10.61
N ARG A 124 15.93 4.46 -9.76
CA ARG A 124 15.25 5.74 -9.72
C ARG A 124 15.65 6.63 -10.89
N ASP A 125 14.66 7.07 -11.62
CA ASP A 125 14.78 8.05 -12.70
C ASP A 125 13.58 8.95 -12.56
N ARG A 126 13.79 10.13 -12.01
CA ARG A 126 12.70 10.99 -11.60
C ARG A 126 11.77 11.33 -12.76
N THR A 127 12.31 11.67 -13.92
CA THR A 127 11.50 12.05 -15.08
C THR A 127 10.63 10.91 -15.54
N ARG A 128 11.20 9.70 -15.64
CA ARG A 128 10.45 8.52 -16.05
C ARG A 128 9.43 8.14 -14.98
N ASP A 129 9.85 8.13 -13.73
CA ASP A 129 9.02 7.62 -12.65
C ASP A 129 7.84 8.53 -12.35
N ILE A 130 8.02 9.85 -12.46
CA ILE A 130 6.89 10.75 -12.25
C ILE A 130 5.84 10.58 -13.33
N ALA A 131 6.27 10.25 -14.55
CA ALA A 131 5.31 9.96 -15.63
C ALA A 131 4.54 8.67 -15.32
N VAL A 132 5.21 7.65 -14.77
CA VAL A 132 4.55 6.41 -14.36
C VAL A 132 3.51 6.69 -13.28
N VAL A 133 3.90 7.43 -12.25
CA VAL A 133 2.99 7.77 -11.15
C VAL A 133 1.81 8.57 -11.66
N ARG A 134 2.06 9.58 -12.50
CA ARG A 134 0.97 10.39 -13.06
C ARG A 134 -0.02 9.51 -13.80
N GLY A 135 0.47 8.57 -14.60
CA GLY A 135 -0.41 7.64 -15.32
C GLY A 135 -1.26 6.80 -14.37
N CYS A 136 -0.68 6.32 -13.27
CA CYS A 136 -1.42 5.54 -12.28
C CYS A 136 -2.50 6.38 -11.59
N LEU A 137 -2.18 7.64 -11.27
CA LEU A 137 -3.10 8.50 -10.54
C LEU A 137 -4.24 9.03 -11.42
N GLU A 138 -4.01 9.14 -12.71
CA GLU A 138 -5.01 9.65 -13.64
C GLU A 138 -5.93 8.56 -14.20
N THR A 139 -5.61 7.30 -13.97
CA THR A 139 -6.41 6.18 -14.45
C THR A 139 -7.50 5.85 -13.43
N ASP A 140 -8.73 5.73 -13.87
CA ASP A 140 -9.85 5.36 -13.00
C ASP A 140 -9.88 3.88 -12.66
#